data_7919a512765500510f7b3ddfe79f83a9
#
_entry.id   7919a512765500510f7b3ddfe79f83a9
#
_cell.length_a   1.000
_cell.length_b   1.000
_cell.length_c   1.000
_cell.angle_alpha   90.00
_cell.angle_beta   90.00
_cell.angle_gamma   90.00
#
_symmetry.space_group_name_H-M   'P 1'
#
loop_
_entity.id
_entity.type
_entity.pdbx_description
1 polymer ?
#
loop_
_entity_poly.entity_id
_entity_poly.type
_entity_poly.pdbx_seq_one_letter_code
_entity_poly.pdbx_strand_id
1 'polypeptide(L)'
;MPGMQYLKKLLIAITVAAAACQAFAAAPKQPKSGVVNDDATVSLAVYAPKAASVTVGGDLAPTKMTRGADGIWRGRTRALRPDYYTYFFNIDDVRTIDPANAFTERNEMYLSNYVVTDPELRSQDVPHGTVAKVWGPDGRRMTVYTPAGFDARSDRRYPVLYLLHGLGGDENAWPELGRAPYILDNMIAAGKVEPMIVVMPNGNIAHKAAPGDNPGAPAQPVSRPPRTMNGEFEASFPAIVEWVDSHYPTRTDRASRALAGLSMGGFHTIHIARANPAMFGYIGSFSSFLHPRKYSDSKSYDNPGPALRALADAKPLLLWVGIGKTDFLARENKEMLAEFDKAGLNYEYHSSEGGHTWKNWRDYLRLFLPKLFK
;
A
#
# COMPACT_ATOMS: atom_id res chain seq x y z
N MET A 1 -54.59 -31.62 -44.98
CA MET A 1 -53.37 -32.12 -44.33
C MET A 1 -52.54 -30.99 -43.68
N PRO A 2 -53.06 -30.26 -42.66
CA PRO A 2 -52.28 -29.19 -41.97
C PRO A 2 -51.33 -29.69 -40.84
N GLY A 3 -51.60 -30.91 -40.33
CA GLY A 3 -50.82 -31.38 -39.15
C GLY A 3 -49.35 -31.73 -39.41
N MET A 4 -48.98 -32.12 -40.61
CA MET A 4 -47.67 -32.58 -40.97
C MET A 4 -46.64 -31.40 -41.14
N GLN A 5 -47.15 -30.21 -41.49
CA GLN A 5 -46.33 -29.01 -41.59
C GLN A 5 -46.01 -28.42 -40.21
N TYR A 6 -46.93 -28.57 -39.24
CA TYR A 6 -46.70 -28.12 -37.86
C TYR A 6 -45.64 -28.99 -37.14
N LEU A 7 -45.70 -30.33 -37.37
CA LEU A 7 -44.69 -31.25 -36.78
C LEU A 7 -43.28 -30.99 -37.32
N LYS A 8 -43.15 -30.68 -38.63
CA LYS A 8 -41.85 -30.34 -39.23
C LYS A 8 -41.30 -29.02 -38.69
N LYS A 9 -42.14 -27.99 -38.48
CA LYS A 9 -41.71 -26.72 -37.90
C LYS A 9 -41.33 -26.87 -36.42
N LEU A 10 -42.03 -27.73 -35.66
CA LEU A 10 -41.72 -28.01 -34.27
C LEU A 10 -40.40 -28.78 -34.11
N LEU A 11 -40.15 -29.77 -34.98
CA LEU A 11 -38.88 -30.53 -35.01
C LEU A 11 -37.67 -29.63 -35.38
N ILE A 12 -37.85 -28.71 -36.33
CA ILE A 12 -36.78 -27.75 -36.70
C ILE A 12 -36.53 -26.77 -35.57
N ALA A 13 -37.56 -26.31 -34.88
CA ALA A 13 -37.37 -25.41 -33.70
C ALA A 13 -36.68 -26.10 -32.53
N ILE A 14 -36.95 -27.39 -32.26
CA ILE A 14 -36.30 -28.17 -31.21
C ILE A 14 -34.83 -28.49 -31.56
N THR A 15 -34.54 -28.76 -32.85
CA THR A 15 -33.16 -28.99 -33.30
C THR A 15 -32.32 -27.71 -33.29
N VAL A 16 -32.88 -26.54 -33.58
CA VAL A 16 -32.18 -25.26 -33.50
C VAL A 16 -31.96 -24.86 -32.04
N ALA A 17 -32.93 -25.12 -31.13
CA ALA A 17 -32.76 -24.88 -29.69
C ALA A 17 -31.73 -25.82 -29.07
N ALA A 18 -31.70 -27.11 -29.48
CA ALA A 18 -30.70 -28.05 -29.02
C ALA A 18 -29.27 -27.71 -29.54
N ALA A 19 -29.15 -27.19 -30.77
CA ALA A 19 -27.87 -26.73 -31.31
C ALA A 19 -27.40 -25.42 -30.65
N ALA A 20 -28.32 -24.53 -30.24
CA ALA A 20 -27.99 -23.32 -29.49
C ALA A 20 -27.56 -23.63 -28.03
N CYS A 21 -28.11 -24.67 -27.39
CA CYS A 21 -27.68 -25.12 -26.09
C CYS A 21 -26.30 -25.82 -26.09
N GLN A 22 -25.85 -26.34 -27.22
CA GLN A 22 -24.50 -26.94 -27.35
C GLN A 22 -23.40 -25.89 -27.56
N ALA A 23 -23.74 -24.62 -27.78
CA ALA A 23 -22.78 -23.54 -28.01
C ALA A 23 -22.26 -22.90 -26.73
N PHE A 24 -22.78 -23.22 -25.54
CA PHE A 24 -22.08 -22.95 -24.29
C PHE A 24 -21.04 -24.04 -24.06
N ALA A 25 -19.97 -24.01 -24.85
CA ALA A 25 -18.76 -24.73 -24.46
C ALA A 25 -18.44 -24.38 -23.00
N ALA A 26 -18.38 -25.40 -22.13
CA ALA A 26 -18.00 -25.18 -20.75
C ALA A 26 -16.75 -24.28 -20.73
N ALA A 27 -16.81 -23.19 -19.98
CA ALA A 27 -15.68 -22.28 -19.88
C ALA A 27 -14.42 -23.11 -19.60
N PRO A 28 -13.34 -22.92 -20.35
CA PRO A 28 -12.15 -23.75 -20.19
C PRO A 28 -11.70 -23.67 -18.74
N LYS A 29 -11.44 -24.84 -18.14
CA LYS A 29 -10.99 -24.93 -16.75
C LYS A 29 -9.69 -24.12 -16.62
N GLN A 30 -9.73 -23.04 -15.84
CA GLN A 30 -8.54 -22.23 -15.61
C GLN A 30 -7.43 -23.09 -14.97
N PRO A 31 -6.19 -22.98 -15.46
CA PRO A 31 -5.07 -23.67 -14.86
C PRO A 31 -4.80 -23.12 -13.44
N LYS A 32 -4.19 -23.92 -12.58
CA LYS A 32 -3.66 -23.40 -11.30
C LYS A 32 -2.53 -22.40 -11.61
N SER A 33 -2.60 -21.22 -11.01
CA SER A 33 -1.64 -20.14 -11.20
C SER A 33 -1.42 -19.36 -9.90
N GLY A 34 -0.33 -18.60 -9.81
CA GLY A 34 0.04 -17.90 -8.58
C GLY A 34 0.41 -18.85 -7.43
N VAL A 35 0.92 -20.05 -7.76
CA VAL A 35 1.24 -21.08 -6.78
C VAL A 35 2.68 -20.90 -6.29
N VAL A 36 2.85 -20.63 -5.00
CA VAL A 36 4.16 -20.64 -4.34
C VAL A 36 4.56 -22.10 -4.08
N ASN A 37 5.71 -22.50 -4.62
CA ASN A 37 6.26 -23.84 -4.49
C ASN A 37 7.21 -23.93 -3.28
N ASP A 38 7.50 -25.14 -2.80
CA ASP A 38 8.39 -25.41 -1.66
C ASP A 38 9.83 -24.92 -1.88
N ASP A 39 10.27 -24.81 -3.13
CA ASP A 39 11.58 -24.27 -3.51
C ASP A 39 11.59 -22.72 -3.66
N ALA A 40 10.58 -22.06 -3.11
CA ALA A 40 10.39 -20.61 -3.17
C ALA A 40 10.22 -20.04 -4.60
N THR A 41 9.96 -20.86 -5.60
CA THR A 41 9.56 -20.40 -6.93
C THR A 41 8.04 -20.17 -6.99
N VAL A 42 7.57 -19.41 -7.97
CA VAL A 42 6.13 -19.23 -8.23
C VAL A 42 5.78 -19.83 -9.60
N SER A 43 4.80 -20.72 -9.62
CA SER A 43 4.24 -21.28 -10.86
C SER A 43 3.10 -20.38 -11.35
N LEU A 44 3.19 -19.92 -12.60
CA LEU A 44 2.23 -19.07 -13.28
C LEU A 44 1.64 -19.81 -14.49
N ALA A 45 0.33 -19.65 -14.73
CA ALA A 45 -0.30 -20.20 -15.91
C ALA A 45 -1.56 -19.40 -16.31
N VAL A 46 -1.79 -19.25 -17.61
CA VAL A 46 -2.98 -18.61 -18.14
C VAL A 46 -3.43 -19.30 -19.44
N TYR A 47 -4.73 -19.49 -19.58
CA TYR A 47 -5.31 -20.03 -20.82
C TYR A 47 -5.50 -18.91 -21.84
N ALA A 48 -4.68 -18.90 -22.88
CA ALA A 48 -4.71 -17.93 -23.99
C ALA A 48 -4.33 -18.62 -25.30
N PRO A 49 -5.20 -19.50 -25.84
CA PRO A 49 -4.84 -20.39 -26.96
C PRO A 49 -4.58 -19.65 -28.28
N LYS A 50 -5.13 -18.45 -28.44
CA LYS A 50 -4.98 -17.62 -29.66
C LYS A 50 -3.91 -16.53 -29.52
N ALA A 51 -3.36 -16.32 -28.32
CA ALA A 51 -2.37 -15.29 -28.09
C ALA A 51 -1.07 -15.57 -28.86
N ALA A 52 -0.52 -14.54 -29.46
CA ALA A 52 0.80 -14.58 -30.09
C ALA A 52 1.91 -14.48 -29.03
N SER A 53 1.66 -13.74 -27.95
CA SER A 53 2.60 -13.55 -26.86
C SER A 53 1.91 -13.48 -25.51
N VAL A 54 2.60 -13.97 -24.47
CA VAL A 54 2.23 -13.74 -23.05
C VAL A 54 3.51 -13.43 -22.30
N THR A 55 3.51 -12.30 -21.60
CA THR A 55 4.61 -11.90 -20.72
C THR A 55 4.08 -11.62 -19.31
N VAL A 56 4.97 -11.65 -18.32
CA VAL A 56 4.67 -11.33 -16.93
C VAL A 56 5.23 -9.95 -16.61
N GLY A 57 4.42 -9.09 -16.03
CA GLY A 57 4.80 -7.79 -15.49
C GLY A 57 4.74 -7.76 -13.97
N GLY A 58 5.14 -6.64 -13.38
CA GLY A 58 5.24 -6.47 -11.94
C GLY A 58 6.52 -7.06 -11.34
N ASP A 59 6.48 -7.38 -10.04
CA ASP A 59 7.66 -7.84 -9.29
C ASP A 59 8.16 -9.22 -9.72
N LEU A 60 7.31 -10.02 -10.39
CA LEU A 60 7.67 -11.34 -10.91
C LEU A 60 8.28 -11.29 -12.33
N ALA A 61 8.49 -10.12 -12.90
CA ALA A 61 9.18 -9.95 -14.18
C ALA A 61 10.71 -10.02 -14.00
N PRO A 62 11.47 -10.51 -15.01
CA PRO A 62 10.97 -11.25 -16.15
C PRO A 62 10.76 -12.73 -15.80
N THR A 63 9.58 -13.25 -16.11
CA THR A 63 9.31 -14.69 -16.08
C THR A 63 8.97 -15.17 -17.48
N LYS A 64 9.74 -16.13 -17.99
CA LYS A 64 9.50 -16.68 -19.35
C LYS A 64 8.23 -17.52 -19.36
N MET A 65 7.31 -17.21 -20.28
CA MET A 65 6.09 -17.97 -20.52
C MET A 65 6.21 -18.80 -21.80
N THR A 66 5.72 -20.05 -21.76
CA THR A 66 5.75 -20.97 -22.91
C THR A 66 4.37 -21.55 -23.12
N ARG A 67 3.86 -21.51 -24.37
CA ARG A 67 2.56 -22.07 -24.76
C ARG A 67 2.64 -23.58 -24.93
N GLY A 68 1.76 -24.31 -24.23
CA GLY A 68 1.56 -25.73 -24.44
C GLY A 68 0.60 -26.02 -25.61
N ALA A 69 0.53 -27.28 -26.04
CA ALA A 69 -0.41 -27.74 -27.06
C ALA A 69 -1.89 -27.59 -26.62
N ASP A 70 -2.14 -27.52 -25.32
CA ASP A 70 -3.44 -27.28 -24.67
C ASP A 70 -3.86 -25.80 -24.66
N GLY A 71 -3.08 -24.93 -25.27
CA GLY A 71 -3.34 -23.49 -25.31
C GLY A 71 -3.08 -22.74 -24.00
N ILE A 72 -2.50 -23.42 -23.00
CA ILE A 72 -2.12 -22.81 -21.72
C ILE A 72 -0.67 -22.34 -21.81
N TRP A 73 -0.46 -21.09 -21.46
CA TRP A 73 0.87 -20.53 -21.25
C TRP A 73 1.31 -20.80 -19.80
N ARG A 74 2.52 -21.29 -19.63
CA ARG A 74 3.10 -21.64 -18.32
C ARG A 74 4.45 -21.01 -18.14
N GLY A 75 4.71 -20.54 -16.94
CA GLY A 75 6.00 -20.01 -16.53
C GLY A 75 6.31 -20.36 -15.07
N ARG A 76 7.57 -20.25 -14.72
CA ARG A 76 8.06 -20.43 -13.35
C ARG A 76 9.13 -19.38 -13.08
N THR A 77 9.02 -18.72 -11.94
CA THR A 77 10.02 -17.74 -11.52
C THR A 77 11.32 -18.41 -11.10
N ARG A 78 12.39 -17.66 -10.94
CA ARG A 78 13.50 -18.07 -10.08
C ARG A 78 13.01 -18.20 -8.63
N ALA A 79 13.79 -18.83 -7.75
CA ALA A 79 13.53 -18.79 -6.32
C ALA A 79 13.51 -17.35 -5.81
N LEU A 80 12.47 -17.01 -5.07
CA LEU A 80 12.21 -15.67 -4.54
C LEU A 80 12.68 -15.59 -3.08
N ARG A 81 13.11 -14.40 -2.65
CA ARG A 81 13.28 -14.15 -1.22
C ARG A 81 11.91 -14.03 -0.55
N PRO A 82 11.81 -14.27 0.78
CA PRO A 82 10.57 -14.01 1.51
C PRO A 82 10.13 -12.55 1.35
N ASP A 83 8.94 -12.34 0.76
CA ASP A 83 8.29 -11.03 0.60
C ASP A 83 6.86 -11.17 0.06
N TYR A 84 6.28 -10.04 -0.33
CA TYR A 84 5.03 -9.86 -1.05
C TYR A 84 5.36 -9.40 -2.48
N TYR A 85 4.83 -10.08 -3.48
CA TYR A 85 5.14 -9.84 -4.89
C TYR A 85 3.86 -9.61 -5.67
N THR A 86 3.79 -8.52 -6.41
CA THR A 86 2.72 -8.21 -7.35
C THR A 86 3.05 -8.70 -8.75
N TYR A 87 2.03 -9.07 -9.51
CA TYR A 87 2.20 -9.43 -10.91
C TYR A 87 0.91 -9.27 -11.72
N PHE A 88 1.07 -9.30 -13.04
CA PHE A 88 0.00 -9.33 -14.02
C PHE A 88 0.49 -9.98 -15.30
N PHE A 89 -0.42 -10.36 -16.20
CA PHE A 89 -0.07 -10.80 -17.54
C PHE A 89 -0.25 -9.67 -18.54
N ASN A 90 0.63 -9.60 -19.55
CA ASN A 90 0.36 -8.90 -20.79
C ASN A 90 0.10 -9.97 -21.86
N ILE A 91 -1.12 -10.04 -22.37
CA ILE A 91 -1.56 -10.98 -23.42
C ILE A 91 -1.73 -10.14 -24.69
N ASP A 92 -0.85 -10.33 -25.69
CA ASP A 92 -0.81 -9.53 -26.92
C ASP A 92 -0.89 -8.02 -26.61
N ASP A 93 -0.03 -7.55 -25.67
CA ASP A 93 0.07 -6.16 -25.19
C ASP A 93 -1.12 -5.66 -24.34
N VAL A 94 -2.14 -6.48 -24.11
CA VAL A 94 -3.25 -6.15 -23.20
C VAL A 94 -2.90 -6.59 -21.78
N ARG A 95 -2.82 -5.63 -20.86
CA ARG A 95 -2.65 -5.92 -19.42
C ARG A 95 -3.88 -6.62 -18.87
N THR A 96 -3.68 -7.76 -18.24
CA THR A 96 -4.73 -8.65 -17.74
C THR A 96 -4.34 -9.17 -16.34
N ILE A 97 -5.28 -9.17 -15.41
CA ILE A 97 -5.10 -9.87 -14.14
C ILE A 97 -5.14 -11.40 -14.37
N ASP A 98 -4.51 -12.16 -13.48
CA ASP A 98 -4.56 -13.62 -13.50
C ASP A 98 -5.95 -14.11 -13.01
N PRO A 99 -6.78 -14.69 -13.86
CA PRO A 99 -8.12 -15.12 -13.47
C PRO A 99 -8.14 -16.34 -12.57
N ALA A 100 -7.00 -17.04 -12.44
CA ALA A 100 -6.85 -18.23 -11.60
C ALA A 100 -6.32 -17.93 -10.21
N ASN A 101 -5.92 -16.67 -9.94
CA ASN A 101 -5.51 -16.21 -8.63
C ASN A 101 -6.51 -15.21 -8.06
N ALA A 102 -7.22 -15.58 -6.99
CA ALA A 102 -8.20 -14.73 -6.34
C ALA A 102 -7.58 -13.56 -5.54
N PHE A 103 -6.27 -13.59 -5.30
CA PHE A 103 -5.58 -12.53 -4.57
C PHE A 103 -5.25 -11.38 -5.50
N THR A 104 -6.05 -10.33 -5.42
CA THR A 104 -5.89 -9.10 -6.21
C THR A 104 -5.76 -7.90 -5.29
N GLU A 105 -5.07 -6.90 -5.77
CA GLU A 105 -4.94 -5.62 -5.09
C GLU A 105 -4.85 -4.49 -6.11
N ARG A 106 -5.11 -3.27 -5.66
CA ARG A 106 -4.93 -2.06 -6.45
C ARG A 106 -3.62 -1.39 -6.08
N ASN A 107 -2.68 -1.40 -7.03
CA ASN A 107 -1.41 -0.69 -6.88
C ASN A 107 -1.46 0.60 -7.69
N GLU A 108 -1.59 1.73 -6.99
CA GLU A 108 -1.72 3.06 -7.61
C GLU A 108 -2.83 3.09 -8.68
N MET A 109 -2.43 2.95 -9.94
CA MET A 109 -3.32 3.07 -11.10
C MET A 109 -3.82 1.72 -11.64
N TYR A 110 -3.37 0.59 -11.12
CA TYR A 110 -3.62 -0.71 -11.73
C TYR A 110 -4.09 -1.75 -10.72
N LEU A 111 -4.95 -2.65 -11.20
CA LEU A 111 -5.15 -3.93 -10.54
C LEU A 111 -3.98 -4.86 -10.85
N SER A 112 -3.52 -5.57 -9.85
CA SER A 112 -2.53 -6.63 -9.96
C SER A 112 -2.96 -7.84 -9.13
N ASN A 113 -2.46 -9.02 -9.49
CA ASN A 113 -2.50 -10.14 -8.57
C ASN A 113 -1.29 -10.08 -7.65
N TYR A 114 -1.35 -10.82 -6.56
CA TYR A 114 -0.19 -10.96 -5.68
C TYR A 114 0.01 -12.39 -5.19
N VAL A 115 1.23 -12.65 -4.77
CA VAL A 115 1.63 -13.84 -3.99
C VAL A 115 2.44 -13.38 -2.79
N VAL A 116 2.36 -14.13 -1.69
CA VAL A 116 3.11 -13.84 -0.47
C VAL A 116 3.98 -15.04 -0.15
N THR A 117 5.29 -14.86 -0.18
CA THR A 117 6.28 -15.88 0.17
C THR A 117 6.82 -15.71 1.58
N ASP A 118 6.66 -14.52 2.18
CA ASP A 118 7.05 -14.25 3.57
C ASP A 118 5.88 -14.56 4.53
N PRO A 119 6.03 -15.53 5.45
CA PRO A 119 4.99 -15.83 6.43
C PRO A 119 4.60 -14.63 7.30
N GLU A 120 5.54 -13.74 7.64
CA GLU A 120 5.25 -12.57 8.48
C GLU A 120 4.37 -11.51 7.79
N LEU A 121 4.21 -11.59 6.47
CA LEU A 121 3.32 -10.73 5.68
C LEU A 121 1.95 -11.36 5.40
N ARG A 122 1.64 -12.50 6.01
CA ARG A 122 0.35 -13.18 5.94
C ARG A 122 -0.29 -13.23 7.32
N SER A 123 -1.60 -13.51 7.34
CA SER A 123 -2.28 -13.91 8.56
C SER A 123 -1.60 -15.13 9.15
N GLN A 124 -1.26 -15.08 10.42
CA GLN A 124 -0.72 -16.17 11.22
C GLN A 124 -1.79 -16.60 12.23
N ASP A 125 -1.57 -17.69 12.94
CA ASP A 125 -2.41 -18.11 14.06
C ASP A 125 -2.02 -17.32 15.32
N VAL A 126 -2.33 -16.04 15.28
CA VAL A 126 -2.10 -15.06 16.37
C VAL A 126 -3.35 -14.21 16.57
N PRO A 127 -3.54 -13.55 17.72
CA PRO A 127 -4.63 -12.60 17.89
C PRO A 127 -4.55 -11.46 16.88
N HIS A 128 -5.66 -11.16 16.20
CA HIS A 128 -5.72 -10.14 15.15
C HIS A 128 -6.34 -8.83 15.65
N GLY A 129 -5.78 -7.72 15.17
CA GLY A 129 -6.39 -6.40 15.27
C GLY A 129 -7.57 -6.22 14.32
N THR A 130 -8.23 -5.09 14.43
CA THR A 130 -9.32 -4.69 13.53
C THR A 130 -8.85 -3.58 12.61
N VAL A 131 -9.24 -3.67 11.33
CA VAL A 131 -9.01 -2.62 10.32
C VAL A 131 -10.36 -2.01 9.96
N ALA A 132 -10.53 -0.72 10.24
CA ALA A 132 -11.75 0.02 9.96
C ALA A 132 -11.47 1.18 9.00
N LYS A 133 -12.40 1.44 8.08
CA LYS A 133 -12.41 2.62 7.22
C LYS A 133 -13.36 3.65 7.81
N VAL A 134 -12.85 4.81 8.15
CA VAL A 134 -13.58 5.89 8.81
C VAL A 134 -13.51 7.18 8.02
N TRP A 135 -14.51 8.06 8.21
CA TRP A 135 -14.48 9.42 7.70
C TRP A 135 -14.03 10.35 8.82
N GLY A 136 -12.90 10.99 8.64
CA GLY A 136 -12.33 11.94 9.57
C GLY A 136 -12.72 13.39 9.27
N PRO A 137 -11.96 14.36 9.78
CA PRO A 137 -12.21 15.78 9.52
C PRO A 137 -12.16 16.09 8.02
N ASP A 138 -12.89 17.10 7.59
CA ASP A 138 -13.01 17.57 6.19
C ASP A 138 -13.51 16.49 5.21
N GLY A 139 -14.22 15.46 5.70
CA GLY A 139 -14.65 14.35 4.85
C GLY A 139 -13.47 13.52 4.29
N ARG A 140 -12.35 13.48 5.00
CA ARG A 140 -11.17 12.68 4.64
C ARG A 140 -11.35 11.23 5.08
N ARG A 141 -11.11 10.32 4.15
CA ARG A 141 -11.10 8.89 4.45
C ARG A 141 -9.78 8.50 5.14
N MET A 142 -9.87 7.67 6.15
CA MET A 142 -8.73 7.11 6.86
C MET A 142 -8.97 5.61 7.08
N THR A 143 -7.90 4.83 7.02
CA THR A 143 -7.91 3.46 7.53
C THR A 143 -7.30 3.47 8.92
N VAL A 144 -8.00 2.88 9.89
CA VAL A 144 -7.55 2.80 11.28
C VAL A 144 -7.41 1.33 11.68
N TYR A 145 -6.21 0.96 12.13
CA TYR A 145 -5.94 -0.31 12.76
C TYR A 145 -6.02 -0.14 14.29
N THR A 146 -6.74 -1.03 14.95
CA THR A 146 -6.75 -1.18 16.40
C THR A 146 -6.23 -2.56 16.79
N PRO A 147 -5.38 -2.70 17.83
CA PRO A 147 -4.72 -3.96 18.14
C PRO A 147 -5.70 -5.01 18.67
N ALA A 148 -5.30 -6.28 18.65
CA ALA A 148 -6.07 -7.36 19.23
C ALA A 148 -6.43 -7.06 20.70
N GLY A 149 -7.66 -7.36 21.08
CA GLY A 149 -8.17 -7.06 22.43
C GLY A 149 -8.48 -5.58 22.67
N PHE A 150 -8.52 -4.75 21.62
CA PHE A 150 -8.97 -3.37 21.74
C PHE A 150 -10.44 -3.29 22.20
N ASP A 151 -10.69 -2.53 23.27
CA ASP A 151 -12.03 -2.16 23.72
C ASP A 151 -12.07 -0.65 23.98
N ALA A 152 -12.87 0.05 23.19
CA ALA A 152 -13.05 1.50 23.30
C ALA A 152 -13.67 1.95 24.63
N ARG A 153 -14.35 1.05 25.34
CA ARG A 153 -15.04 1.33 26.62
C ARG A 153 -14.16 1.05 27.84
N SER A 154 -12.99 0.44 27.64
CA SER A 154 -12.04 0.19 28.73
C SER A 154 -11.28 1.46 29.13
N ASP A 155 -10.67 1.46 30.32
CA ASP A 155 -9.81 2.55 30.78
C ASP A 155 -8.43 2.53 30.11
N ARG A 156 -8.13 1.49 29.33
CA ARG A 156 -6.85 1.37 28.64
C ARG A 156 -6.72 2.45 27.56
N ARG A 157 -5.60 3.14 27.57
CA ARG A 157 -5.22 4.13 26.55
C ARG A 157 -4.06 3.62 25.72
N TYR A 158 -4.10 3.91 24.43
CA TYR A 158 -3.13 3.40 23.46
C TYR A 158 -2.28 4.51 22.87
N PRO A 159 -0.99 4.28 22.63
CA PRO A 159 -0.18 5.18 21.82
C PRO A 159 -0.66 5.12 20.36
N VAL A 160 -0.33 6.15 19.59
CA VAL A 160 -0.80 6.31 18.21
C VAL A 160 0.36 6.47 17.24
N LEU A 161 0.36 5.67 16.17
CA LEU A 161 1.19 5.86 15.00
C LEU A 161 0.33 6.41 13.84
N TYR A 162 0.67 7.56 13.31
CA TYR A 162 0.17 8.07 12.04
C TYR A 162 1.11 7.62 10.92
N LEU A 163 0.58 6.90 9.91
CA LEU A 163 1.40 6.24 8.89
C LEU A 163 0.96 6.66 7.48
N LEU A 164 1.79 7.45 6.80
CA LEU A 164 1.45 8.17 5.59
C LEU A 164 1.91 7.43 4.32
N HIS A 165 1.03 7.37 3.32
CA HIS A 165 1.30 6.77 2.00
C HIS A 165 2.10 7.70 1.09
N GLY A 166 2.64 7.14 -0.01
CA GLY A 166 3.36 7.87 -1.05
C GLY A 166 2.46 8.44 -2.15
N LEU A 167 3.09 9.11 -3.12
CA LEU A 167 2.39 9.66 -4.29
C LEU A 167 1.69 8.54 -5.08
N GLY A 168 0.45 8.80 -5.49
CA GLY A 168 -0.39 7.82 -6.19
C GLY A 168 -1.11 6.81 -5.28
N GLY A 169 -0.73 6.73 -3.99
CA GLY A 169 -1.43 5.92 -3.00
C GLY A 169 -2.63 6.63 -2.36
N ASP A 170 -3.26 5.93 -1.44
CA ASP A 170 -4.39 6.41 -0.64
C ASP A 170 -4.41 5.70 0.74
N GLU A 171 -5.48 5.81 1.49
CA GLU A 171 -5.65 5.21 2.82
C GLU A 171 -5.56 3.68 2.86
N ASN A 172 -5.56 3.01 1.69
CA ASN A 172 -5.42 1.55 1.59
C ASN A 172 -3.99 1.09 1.31
N ALA A 173 -3.08 2.00 0.95
CA ALA A 173 -1.74 1.63 0.51
C ALA A 173 -0.93 0.85 1.57
N TRP A 174 -0.92 1.32 2.81
CA TRP A 174 -0.24 0.63 3.90
C TRP A 174 -0.93 -0.68 4.34
N PRO A 175 -2.27 -0.74 4.47
CA PRO A 175 -2.95 -2.00 4.73
C PRO A 175 -2.72 -3.07 3.68
N GLU A 176 -2.80 -2.72 2.40
CA GLU A 176 -2.76 -3.65 1.29
C GLU A 176 -1.33 -3.96 0.84
N LEU A 177 -0.61 -2.97 0.31
CA LEU A 177 0.75 -3.12 -0.21
C LEU A 177 1.80 -3.19 0.90
N GLY A 178 1.63 -2.37 1.94
CA GLY A 178 2.52 -2.33 3.10
C GLY A 178 2.34 -3.52 4.03
N ARG A 179 1.21 -4.23 3.95
CA ARG A 179 0.86 -5.35 4.85
C ARG A 179 0.91 -4.97 6.34
N ALA A 180 0.72 -3.68 6.64
CA ALA A 180 0.90 -3.15 7.99
C ALA A 180 0.08 -3.88 9.06
N PRO A 181 -1.20 -4.26 8.86
CA PRO A 181 -1.95 -5.00 9.88
C PRO A 181 -1.32 -6.35 10.24
N TYR A 182 -0.81 -7.10 9.24
CA TYR A 182 -0.18 -8.40 9.48
C TYR A 182 1.17 -8.25 10.20
N ILE A 183 1.97 -7.24 9.82
CA ILE A 183 3.22 -6.91 10.51
C ILE A 183 2.95 -6.56 11.98
N LEU A 184 1.92 -5.73 12.23
CA LEU A 184 1.54 -5.32 13.58
C LEU A 184 1.06 -6.50 14.42
N ASP A 185 0.11 -7.31 13.91
CA ASP A 185 -0.42 -8.48 14.61
C ASP A 185 0.71 -9.43 15.02
N ASN A 186 1.58 -9.80 14.06
CA ASN A 186 2.68 -10.72 14.30
C ASN A 186 3.71 -10.16 15.30
N MET A 187 4.07 -8.88 15.17
CA MET A 187 5.06 -8.26 16.05
C MET A 187 4.52 -7.98 17.46
N ILE A 188 3.24 -7.63 17.59
CA ILE A 188 2.56 -7.45 18.88
C ILE A 188 2.44 -8.80 19.59
N ALA A 189 1.99 -9.84 18.89
CA ALA A 189 1.89 -11.19 19.44
C ALA A 189 3.25 -11.75 19.89
N ALA A 190 4.33 -11.40 19.17
CA ALA A 190 5.70 -11.75 19.55
C ALA A 190 6.29 -10.89 20.69
N GLY A 191 5.54 -9.92 21.24
CA GLY A 191 6.01 -9.00 22.28
C GLY A 191 7.10 -8.02 21.83
N LYS A 192 7.31 -7.87 20.53
CA LYS A 192 8.34 -6.99 19.95
C LYS A 192 7.89 -5.53 19.85
N VAL A 193 6.57 -5.31 19.79
CA VAL A 193 5.93 -4.01 19.57
C VAL A 193 4.82 -3.80 20.60
N GLU A 194 4.75 -2.59 21.16
CA GLU A 194 3.63 -2.22 22.04
C GLU A 194 2.31 -2.17 21.26
N PRO A 195 1.20 -2.74 21.78
CA PRO A 195 -0.11 -2.58 21.17
C PRO A 195 -0.48 -1.10 21.00
N MET A 196 -0.72 -0.68 19.75
CA MET A 196 -0.96 0.71 19.37
C MET A 196 -2.12 0.84 18.39
N ILE A 197 -2.70 2.03 18.31
CA ILE A 197 -3.59 2.43 17.23
C ILE A 197 -2.73 2.94 16.06
N VAL A 198 -3.05 2.52 14.83
CA VAL A 198 -2.36 3.04 13.64
C VAL A 198 -3.38 3.72 12.73
N VAL A 199 -3.15 4.99 12.43
CA VAL A 199 -4.02 5.83 11.61
C VAL A 199 -3.35 6.08 10.26
N MET A 200 -3.99 5.69 9.19
CA MET A 200 -3.50 5.80 7.81
C MET A 200 -4.45 6.71 7.02
N PRO A 201 -4.26 8.04 7.07
CA PRO A 201 -5.12 8.98 6.39
C PRO A 201 -4.81 9.02 4.90
N ASN A 202 -5.83 9.32 4.08
CA ASN A 202 -5.61 9.71 2.69
C ASN A 202 -4.93 11.09 2.64
N GLY A 203 -3.72 11.16 2.11
CA GLY A 203 -2.90 12.37 2.02
C GLY A 203 -3.24 13.28 0.82
N ASN A 204 -4.18 12.87 -0.04
CA ASN A 204 -4.54 13.64 -1.22
C ASN A 204 -5.61 14.69 -0.89
N ILE A 205 -5.31 15.96 -1.13
CA ILE A 205 -6.26 17.04 -0.82
C ILE A 205 -7.45 17.05 -1.79
N ALA A 206 -7.21 16.81 -3.07
CA ALA A 206 -8.26 16.83 -4.09
C ALA A 206 -9.10 15.55 -4.11
N HIS A 207 -8.53 14.41 -3.71
CA HIS A 207 -9.17 13.10 -3.69
C HIS A 207 -9.15 12.57 -2.25
N LYS A 208 -10.11 12.96 -1.45
CA LYS A 208 -10.15 12.69 0.00
C LYS A 208 -10.41 11.23 0.38
N ALA A 209 -10.64 10.36 -0.60
CA ALA A 209 -10.86 8.93 -0.44
C ALA A 209 -10.32 8.14 -1.63
N ALA A 210 -10.08 6.85 -1.45
CA ALA A 210 -9.71 5.91 -2.50
C ALA A 210 -10.75 5.89 -3.65
N PRO A 211 -10.37 5.52 -4.88
CA PRO A 211 -11.31 5.26 -5.96
C PRO A 211 -12.42 4.31 -5.53
N GLY A 212 -13.67 4.66 -5.86
CA GLY A 212 -14.86 3.93 -5.42
C GLY A 212 -15.51 4.50 -4.15
N ASP A 213 -14.73 5.03 -3.22
CA ASP A 213 -15.23 5.69 -2.01
C ASP A 213 -15.27 7.24 -2.14
N ASN A 214 -14.68 7.79 -3.19
CA ASN A 214 -14.63 9.23 -3.44
C ASN A 214 -15.73 9.66 -4.43
N PRO A 215 -16.80 10.32 -3.98
CA PRO A 215 -17.84 10.85 -4.88
C PRO A 215 -17.24 11.85 -5.89
N GLY A 216 -17.47 11.65 -7.16
CA GLY A 216 -16.96 12.52 -8.23
C GLY A 216 -15.48 12.31 -8.59
N ALA A 217 -14.84 11.26 -8.08
CA ALA A 217 -13.52 10.86 -8.58
C ALA A 217 -13.60 10.50 -10.08
N PRO A 218 -12.61 10.90 -10.89
CA PRO A 218 -12.56 10.47 -12.27
C PRO A 218 -12.44 8.94 -12.36
N ALA A 219 -13.06 8.34 -13.35
CA ALA A 219 -12.94 6.90 -13.61
C ALA A 219 -11.51 6.51 -14.00
N GLN A 220 -10.72 7.46 -14.52
CA GLN A 220 -9.33 7.25 -14.86
C GLN A 220 -8.44 7.49 -13.64
N PRO A 221 -7.48 6.59 -13.37
CA PRO A 221 -6.52 6.77 -12.29
C PRO A 221 -5.68 8.03 -12.46
N VAL A 222 -5.44 8.74 -11.36
CA VAL A 222 -4.61 9.95 -11.33
C VAL A 222 -3.42 9.70 -10.42
N SER A 223 -2.24 9.51 -11.01
CA SER A 223 -1.00 9.27 -10.25
C SER A 223 -0.53 10.47 -9.44
N ARG A 224 -0.92 11.68 -9.85
CA ARG A 224 -0.56 12.93 -9.17
C ARG A 224 -1.80 13.78 -8.99
N PRO A 225 -2.61 13.53 -7.94
CA PRO A 225 -3.74 14.38 -7.63
C PRO A 225 -3.30 15.84 -7.43
N PRO A 226 -4.04 16.83 -7.91
CA PRO A 226 -3.68 18.24 -7.72
C PRO A 226 -3.67 18.60 -6.23
N ARG A 227 -2.89 19.60 -5.86
CA ARG A 227 -2.76 20.16 -4.51
C ARG A 227 -2.18 19.21 -3.47
N THR A 228 -1.65 18.06 -3.87
CA THR A 228 -1.14 17.03 -2.95
C THR A 228 0.08 17.51 -2.16
N MET A 229 0.93 18.37 -2.75
CA MET A 229 2.15 18.88 -2.12
C MET A 229 2.15 20.43 -2.17
N ASN A 230 1.17 21.05 -1.56
CA ASN A 230 1.04 22.53 -1.53
C ASN A 230 0.96 23.13 -0.11
N GLY A 231 1.12 22.30 0.93
CA GLY A 231 1.08 22.72 2.34
C GLY A 231 -0.29 22.52 3.00
N GLU A 232 -1.35 22.24 2.24
CA GLU A 232 -2.69 22.11 2.80
C GLU A 232 -2.86 20.85 3.65
N PHE A 233 -2.28 19.73 3.24
CA PHE A 233 -2.34 18.50 4.01
C PHE A 233 -1.63 18.65 5.36
N GLU A 234 -0.44 19.23 5.34
CA GLU A 234 0.35 19.47 6.56
C GLU A 234 -0.36 20.42 7.50
N ALA A 235 -0.96 21.49 6.98
CA ALA A 235 -1.72 22.46 7.77
C ALA A 235 -2.99 21.86 8.39
N SER A 236 -3.61 20.87 7.72
CA SER A 236 -4.81 20.20 8.21
C SER A 236 -4.52 19.09 9.22
N PHE A 237 -3.27 18.67 9.37
CA PHE A 237 -2.91 17.48 10.15
C PHE A 237 -3.23 17.56 11.65
N PRO A 238 -3.09 18.70 12.34
CA PRO A 238 -3.52 18.83 13.73
C PRO A 238 -4.99 18.47 13.95
N ALA A 239 -5.88 18.81 13.02
CA ALA A 239 -7.29 18.43 13.11
C ALA A 239 -7.52 16.92 13.00
N ILE A 240 -6.65 16.20 12.25
CA ILE A 240 -6.67 14.73 12.22
C ILE A 240 -6.30 14.17 13.60
N VAL A 241 -5.26 14.71 14.24
CA VAL A 241 -4.83 14.28 15.58
C VAL A 241 -5.93 14.51 16.60
N GLU A 242 -6.53 15.68 16.63
CA GLU A 242 -7.64 16.04 17.53
C GLU A 242 -8.86 15.15 17.31
N TRP A 243 -9.21 14.87 16.06
CA TRP A 243 -10.29 13.95 15.73
C TRP A 243 -10.01 12.53 16.24
N VAL A 244 -8.79 12.02 16.08
CA VAL A 244 -8.40 10.69 16.57
C VAL A 244 -8.48 10.64 18.10
N ASP A 245 -7.95 11.65 18.79
CA ASP A 245 -7.97 11.73 20.25
C ASP A 245 -9.40 11.82 20.82
N SER A 246 -10.35 12.38 20.06
CA SER A 246 -11.76 12.47 20.48
C SER A 246 -12.58 11.21 20.18
N HIS A 247 -12.13 10.34 19.26
CA HIS A 247 -12.87 9.15 18.82
C HIS A 247 -12.27 7.83 19.33
N TYR A 248 -11.01 7.84 19.77
CA TYR A 248 -10.31 6.66 20.24
C TYR A 248 -9.68 6.88 21.62
N PRO A 249 -9.55 5.84 22.45
CA PRO A 249 -8.90 5.94 23.77
C PRO A 249 -7.38 6.06 23.61
N THR A 250 -6.91 7.24 23.22
CA THR A 250 -5.50 7.54 22.99
C THR A 250 -4.78 8.04 24.23
N ARG A 251 -3.46 7.83 24.26
CA ARG A 251 -2.54 8.62 25.11
C ARG A 251 -2.21 9.88 24.33
N THR A 252 -2.50 11.05 24.91
CA THR A 252 -2.42 12.33 24.20
C THR A 252 -1.08 13.04 24.35
N ASP A 253 -0.18 12.49 25.16
CA ASP A 253 1.15 13.04 25.34
C ASP A 253 2.06 12.79 24.12
N ARG A 254 3.10 13.62 23.95
CA ARG A 254 4.04 13.56 22.85
C ARG A 254 4.80 12.24 22.76
N ALA A 255 5.16 11.65 23.92
CA ALA A 255 5.90 10.39 23.97
C ALA A 255 5.07 9.19 23.53
N SER A 256 3.76 9.36 23.41
CA SER A 256 2.83 8.36 22.93
C SER A 256 2.33 8.62 21.50
N ARG A 257 2.94 9.57 20.76
CA ARG A 257 2.60 9.85 19.36
C ARG A 257 3.80 9.67 18.44
N ALA A 258 3.59 8.89 17.39
CA ALA A 258 4.53 8.67 16.30
C ALA A 258 3.91 9.12 14.96
N LEU A 259 4.76 9.65 14.09
CA LEU A 259 4.40 10.02 12.72
C LEU A 259 5.45 9.43 11.78
N ALA A 260 5.02 8.66 10.78
CA ALA A 260 5.92 8.10 9.79
C ALA A 260 5.28 8.07 8.40
N GLY A 261 6.09 7.97 7.36
CA GLY A 261 5.58 7.84 6.00
C GLY A 261 6.66 7.52 4.98
N LEU A 262 6.21 7.06 3.81
CA LEU A 262 7.07 6.71 2.70
C LEU A 262 7.01 7.74 1.58
N SER A 263 8.12 8.01 0.89
CA SER A 263 8.19 8.87 -0.29
C SER A 263 7.53 10.25 -0.02
N MET A 264 6.47 10.61 -0.72
CA MET A 264 5.64 11.79 -0.45
C MET A 264 5.15 11.81 1.02
N GLY A 265 4.71 10.66 1.57
CA GLY A 265 4.31 10.56 2.97
C GLY A 265 5.46 10.83 3.94
N GLY A 266 6.69 10.45 3.60
CA GLY A 266 7.90 10.82 4.34
C GLY A 266 8.20 12.32 4.25
N PHE A 267 8.00 12.91 3.08
CA PHE A 267 8.06 14.36 2.89
C PHE A 267 7.03 15.08 3.78
N HIS A 268 5.76 14.67 3.75
CA HIS A 268 4.72 15.20 4.63
C HIS A 268 5.09 15.03 6.11
N THR A 269 5.63 13.86 6.48
CA THR A 269 6.08 13.56 7.86
C THR A 269 7.04 14.63 8.38
N ILE A 270 8.09 14.96 7.62
CA ILE A 270 9.06 15.97 8.02
C ILE A 270 8.42 17.36 8.11
N HIS A 271 7.57 17.71 7.14
CA HIS A 271 6.94 19.02 7.11
C HIS A 271 5.87 19.22 8.20
N ILE A 272 5.09 18.18 8.52
CA ILE A 272 4.16 18.18 9.65
C ILE A 272 4.92 18.30 10.97
N ALA A 273 5.98 17.48 11.16
CA ALA A 273 6.76 17.48 12.40
C ALA A 273 7.46 18.81 12.65
N ARG A 274 8.08 19.42 11.62
CA ARG A 274 8.72 20.73 11.77
C ARG A 274 7.75 21.88 12.01
N ALA A 275 6.51 21.76 11.54
CA ALA A 275 5.45 22.75 11.80
C ALA A 275 4.83 22.57 13.19
N ASN A 276 4.93 21.37 13.78
CA ASN A 276 4.35 21.01 15.07
C ASN A 276 5.40 20.30 15.97
N PRO A 277 6.48 20.96 16.35
CA PRO A 277 7.65 20.31 16.96
C PRO A 277 7.39 19.64 18.32
N ALA A 278 6.31 20.04 19.02
CA ALA A 278 5.90 19.46 20.30
C ALA A 278 4.87 18.34 20.18
N MET A 279 4.41 17.99 18.96
CA MET A 279 3.28 17.08 18.77
C MET A 279 3.70 15.60 18.75
N PHE A 280 4.87 15.27 18.18
CA PHE A 280 5.31 13.90 17.96
C PHE A 280 6.63 13.64 18.67
N GLY A 281 6.71 12.53 19.43
CA GLY A 281 7.95 12.06 20.02
C GLY A 281 8.79 11.24 19.03
N TYR A 282 8.14 10.54 18.12
CA TYR A 282 8.79 9.63 17.19
C TYR A 282 8.44 10.00 15.75
N ILE A 283 9.46 10.10 14.91
CA ILE A 283 9.35 10.55 13.52
C ILE A 283 10.08 9.56 12.62
N GLY A 284 9.41 9.01 11.61
CA GLY A 284 9.96 8.05 10.65
C GLY A 284 9.85 8.55 9.21
N SER A 285 10.97 8.74 8.53
CA SER A 285 11.01 9.21 7.14
C SER A 285 11.61 8.11 6.24
N PHE A 286 10.77 7.52 5.38
CA PHE A 286 11.16 6.40 4.53
C PHE A 286 11.27 6.86 3.08
N SER A 287 12.45 6.69 2.44
CA SER A 287 12.69 7.06 1.04
C SER A 287 12.21 8.46 0.68
N SER A 288 12.60 9.47 1.45
CA SER A 288 12.01 10.80 1.40
C SER A 288 13.02 11.89 1.05
N PHE A 289 12.52 13.11 0.96
CA PHE A 289 13.24 14.34 0.61
C PHE A 289 12.63 15.54 1.35
N LEU A 290 13.33 16.67 1.36
CA LEU A 290 12.89 17.90 2.04
C LEU A 290 12.31 18.93 1.07
N HIS A 291 12.90 19.09 -0.12
CA HIS A 291 12.52 20.12 -1.08
C HIS A 291 11.69 19.53 -2.22
N PRO A 292 10.44 19.96 -2.41
CA PRO A 292 9.55 19.39 -3.42
C PRO A 292 9.97 19.69 -4.87
N ARG A 293 10.78 20.73 -5.12
CA ARG A 293 11.35 21.10 -6.43
C ARG A 293 10.35 20.93 -7.59
N LYS A 294 10.59 19.92 -8.45
CA LYS A 294 9.76 19.60 -9.61
C LYS A 294 8.34 19.08 -9.29
N TYR A 295 8.03 18.86 -8.02
CA TYR A 295 6.72 18.33 -7.60
C TYR A 295 5.77 19.44 -7.14
N SER A 296 6.30 20.56 -6.68
CA SER A 296 5.54 21.71 -6.20
C SER A 296 6.39 22.98 -6.24
N ASP A 297 5.75 24.09 -6.56
CA ASP A 297 6.26 25.46 -6.48
C ASP A 297 5.67 26.24 -5.29
N SER A 298 5.02 25.53 -4.37
CA SER A 298 4.44 26.12 -3.15
C SER A 298 5.51 26.70 -2.25
N LYS A 299 5.32 27.96 -1.84
CA LYS A 299 6.18 28.64 -0.88
C LYS A 299 6.11 28.12 0.55
N SER A 300 5.15 27.24 0.85
CA SER A 300 5.01 26.58 2.16
C SER A 300 6.24 25.78 2.57
N TYR A 301 7.09 25.44 1.61
CA TYR A 301 8.28 24.63 1.82
C TYR A 301 9.59 25.39 1.72
N ASP A 302 9.51 26.72 1.44
CA ASP A 302 10.68 27.56 1.36
C ASP A 302 11.32 27.72 2.74
N ASN A 303 12.64 27.90 2.76
CA ASN A 303 13.45 28.17 3.95
C ASN A 303 13.10 27.29 5.18
N PRO A 304 13.29 25.95 5.10
CA PRO A 304 12.92 25.03 6.18
C PRO A 304 13.78 25.17 7.44
N GLY A 305 14.94 25.81 7.36
CA GLY A 305 15.96 25.86 8.40
C GLY A 305 15.46 26.33 9.77
N PRO A 306 14.74 27.45 9.90
CA PRO A 306 14.21 27.89 11.20
C PRO A 306 13.28 26.86 11.86
N ALA A 307 12.36 26.26 11.08
CA ALA A 307 11.45 25.25 11.60
C ALA A 307 12.13 23.91 11.94
N LEU A 308 13.18 23.53 11.19
CA LEU A 308 14.02 22.38 11.53
C LEU A 308 14.79 22.60 12.83
N ARG A 309 15.32 23.82 13.08
CA ARG A 309 15.94 24.17 14.36
C ARG A 309 14.94 24.09 15.51
N ALA A 310 13.72 24.61 15.34
CA ALA A 310 12.68 24.47 16.35
C ALA A 310 12.33 23.01 16.66
N LEU A 311 12.36 22.13 15.64
CA LEU A 311 12.19 20.71 15.84
C LEU A 311 13.39 20.09 16.58
N ALA A 312 14.63 20.52 16.28
CA ALA A 312 15.83 20.10 16.99
C ALA A 312 15.80 20.52 18.48
N ASP A 313 15.40 21.76 18.76
CA ASP A 313 15.24 22.29 20.13
C ASP A 313 14.17 21.53 20.92
N ALA A 314 13.12 21.08 20.23
CA ALA A 314 12.08 20.22 20.82
C ALA A 314 12.58 18.81 21.15
N LYS A 315 13.74 18.38 20.65
CA LYS A 315 14.39 17.08 20.95
C LYS A 315 13.43 15.90 20.76
N PRO A 316 13.07 15.51 19.52
CA PRO A 316 12.27 14.30 19.30
C PRO A 316 12.98 13.09 19.94
N LEU A 317 12.21 12.18 20.52
CA LEU A 317 12.72 10.95 21.13
C LEU A 317 13.38 10.04 20.10
N LEU A 318 12.88 10.08 18.86
CA LEU A 318 13.45 9.40 17.72
C LEU A 318 13.13 10.18 16.42
N LEU A 319 14.16 10.45 15.64
CA LEU A 319 14.03 10.76 14.21
C LEU A 319 14.76 9.66 13.44
N TRP A 320 14.02 8.84 12.71
CA TRP A 320 14.54 7.70 11.96
C TRP A 320 14.40 7.91 10.46
N VAL A 321 15.48 7.71 9.71
CA VAL A 321 15.50 7.90 8.25
C VAL A 321 15.99 6.62 7.57
N GLY A 322 15.18 6.06 6.67
CA GLY A 322 15.54 4.89 5.87
C GLY A 322 15.49 5.16 4.37
N ILE A 323 16.51 4.66 3.62
CA ILE A 323 16.53 4.75 2.17
C ILE A 323 17.32 3.60 1.54
N GLY A 324 16.88 3.16 0.35
CA GLY A 324 17.60 2.17 -0.46
C GLY A 324 18.78 2.79 -1.22
N LYS A 325 19.86 2.05 -1.37
CA LYS A 325 21.06 2.51 -2.10
C LYS A 325 20.80 2.86 -3.56
N THR A 326 19.82 2.18 -4.20
CA THR A 326 19.42 2.42 -5.59
C THR A 326 18.12 3.20 -5.72
N ASP A 327 17.65 3.81 -4.62
CA ASP A 327 16.47 4.67 -4.63
C ASP A 327 16.74 5.93 -5.45
N PHE A 328 15.81 6.28 -6.34
CA PHE A 328 15.96 7.47 -7.19
C PHE A 328 15.97 8.79 -6.40
N LEU A 329 15.51 8.76 -5.14
CA LEU A 329 15.56 9.90 -4.21
C LEU A 329 16.83 9.88 -3.32
N ALA A 330 17.79 8.99 -3.55
CA ALA A 330 18.98 8.88 -2.70
C ALA A 330 19.77 10.19 -2.59
N ARG A 331 19.85 10.96 -3.70
CA ARG A 331 20.51 12.27 -3.70
C ARG A 331 19.72 13.30 -2.89
N GLU A 332 18.42 13.42 -3.12
CA GLU A 332 17.52 14.36 -2.43
C GLU A 332 17.42 14.02 -0.93
N ASN A 333 17.48 12.74 -0.58
CA ASN A 333 17.54 12.29 0.81
C ASN A 333 18.84 12.73 1.49
N LYS A 334 19.99 12.59 0.82
CA LYS A 334 21.28 13.08 1.34
C LYS A 334 21.28 14.59 1.53
N GLU A 335 20.66 15.36 0.61
CA GLU A 335 20.49 16.80 0.76
C GLU A 335 19.62 17.14 1.99
N MET A 336 18.55 16.38 2.24
CA MET A 336 17.71 16.51 3.44
C MET A 336 18.51 16.28 4.71
N LEU A 337 19.34 15.23 4.76
CA LEU A 337 20.21 14.95 5.93
C LEU A 337 21.19 16.10 6.18
N ALA A 338 21.77 16.70 5.15
CA ALA A 338 22.63 17.86 5.30
C ALA A 338 21.90 19.07 5.89
N GLU A 339 20.60 19.27 5.60
CA GLU A 339 19.80 20.29 6.27
C GLU A 339 19.48 19.93 7.73
N PHE A 340 19.31 18.65 8.05
CA PHE A 340 19.16 18.18 9.43
C PHE A 340 20.43 18.44 10.25
N ASP A 341 21.61 18.13 9.69
CA ASP A 341 22.91 18.41 10.31
C ASP A 341 23.08 19.90 10.62
N LYS A 342 22.79 20.78 9.65
CA LYS A 342 22.82 22.25 9.82
C LYS A 342 21.84 22.75 10.88
N ALA A 343 20.72 22.09 11.07
CA ALA A 343 19.72 22.43 12.07
C ALA A 343 20.03 21.86 13.47
N GLY A 344 21.01 20.95 13.59
CA GLY A 344 21.35 20.26 14.84
C GLY A 344 20.37 19.15 15.22
N LEU A 345 19.65 18.57 14.25
CA LEU A 345 18.77 17.43 14.46
C LEU A 345 19.58 16.15 14.64
N ASN A 346 19.31 15.42 15.73
CA ASN A 346 19.80 14.05 15.89
C ASN A 346 18.87 13.08 15.18
N TYR A 347 19.44 12.16 14.39
CA TYR A 347 18.67 11.14 13.69
C TYR A 347 19.41 9.81 13.60
N GLU A 348 18.66 8.72 13.52
CA GLU A 348 19.17 7.41 13.11
C GLU A 348 19.01 7.26 11.59
N TYR A 349 20.10 6.91 10.91
CA TYR A 349 20.09 6.71 9.47
C TYR A 349 20.29 5.24 9.12
N HIS A 350 19.40 4.70 8.29
CA HIS A 350 19.44 3.34 7.79
C HIS A 350 19.52 3.31 6.25
N SER A 351 20.66 2.89 5.72
CA SER A 351 20.84 2.63 4.28
C SER A 351 20.75 1.14 4.01
N SER A 352 19.82 0.74 3.16
CA SER A 352 19.59 -0.67 2.81
C SER A 352 19.90 -0.95 1.35
N GLU A 353 20.03 -2.22 0.98
CA GLU A 353 19.96 -2.62 -0.42
C GLU A 353 18.56 -2.34 -1.00
N GLY A 354 18.45 -2.30 -2.34
CA GLY A 354 17.21 -2.02 -3.04
C GLY A 354 16.96 -0.53 -3.26
N GLY A 355 15.76 -0.18 -3.66
CA GLY A 355 15.39 1.14 -4.15
C GLY A 355 14.06 1.64 -3.60
N HIS A 356 13.33 2.38 -4.42
CA HIS A 356 12.04 2.99 -4.09
C HIS A 356 10.91 1.97 -4.21
N THR A 357 10.85 1.01 -3.28
CA THR A 357 9.96 -0.15 -3.39
C THR A 357 9.25 -0.47 -2.08
N TRP A 358 8.06 -1.09 -2.19
CA TRP A 358 7.30 -1.57 -1.04
C TRP A 358 8.05 -2.56 -0.18
N LYS A 359 8.96 -3.35 -0.79
CA LYS A 359 9.85 -4.23 -0.02
C LYS A 359 10.67 -3.45 1.00
N ASN A 360 11.37 -2.39 0.56
CA ASN A 360 12.15 -1.54 1.44
C ASN A 360 11.28 -0.91 2.53
N TRP A 361 10.08 -0.44 2.19
CA TRP A 361 9.20 0.24 3.16
C TRP A 361 8.59 -0.72 4.18
N ARG A 362 8.28 -1.97 3.80
CA ARG A 362 7.90 -3.01 4.76
C ARG A 362 9.04 -3.33 5.73
N ASP A 363 10.26 -3.46 5.22
CA ASP A 363 11.45 -3.66 6.03
C ASP A 363 11.69 -2.46 6.98
N TYR A 364 11.52 -1.21 6.50
CA TYR A 364 11.64 -0.02 7.34
C TYR A 364 10.57 0.04 8.42
N LEU A 365 9.34 -0.32 8.11
CA LEU A 365 8.29 -0.39 9.12
C LEU A 365 8.65 -1.41 10.21
N ARG A 366 9.12 -2.60 9.85
CA ARG A 366 9.57 -3.64 10.80
C ARG A 366 10.75 -3.18 11.68
N LEU A 367 11.64 -2.36 11.15
CA LEU A 367 12.78 -1.81 11.89
C LEU A 367 12.38 -0.64 12.79
N PHE A 368 11.41 0.15 12.39
CA PHE A 368 10.94 1.34 13.10
C PHE A 368 10.00 1.00 14.26
N LEU A 369 9.00 0.13 14.03
CA LEU A 369 7.99 -0.21 15.03
C LEU A 369 8.56 -0.62 16.40
N PRO A 370 9.60 -1.47 16.51
CA PRO A 370 10.16 -1.87 17.81
C PRO A 370 10.83 -0.75 18.60
N LYS A 371 11.07 0.40 17.97
CA LYS A 371 11.71 1.57 18.60
C LYS A 371 10.69 2.54 19.21
N LEU A 372 9.40 2.35 18.94
CA LEU A 372 8.34 3.25 19.36
C LEU A 372 7.91 3.01 20.80
N PHE A 373 7.56 4.08 21.50
CA PHE A 373 6.87 4.10 22.79
C PHE A 373 7.59 3.36 23.92
N LYS A 374 8.93 3.53 24.00
CA LYS A 374 9.80 2.93 25.02
C LYS A 374 10.18 3.91 26.10
#